data_5651c8af89fadeca5c813ebead1a2e46
#
_entry.id   5651c8af89fadeca5c813ebead1a2e46
#
_cell.length_a   1.000
_cell.length_b   1.000
_cell.length_c   1.000
_cell.angle_alpha   90.00
_cell.angle_beta   90.00
_cell.angle_gamma   90.00
#
_symmetry.space_group_name_H-M   'P 1'
#
loop_
_entity.id
_entity.type
_entity.pdbx_description
1 polymer ?
#
loop_
_entity_poly.entity_id
_entity_poly.type
_entity_poly.pdbx_seq_one_letter_code
_entity_poly.pdbx_strand_id
1 'polypeptide(L)'
;MILSRRPDVERYLGAPDAPIRAALIYGRDIGVVRDRANQLAAKIAVRPDDPFDVALLTDGDLDGDAGRLEGELAAQSLMGGRRLVRLKLTTEKVGPDKLAAEAMARHMAGELNPDAFFLIEAGVLGRESGLRKVCEKAAACATIPCYEDEPGDVARLVRDSLTKDGVSLTADALAVFVGRMPKERGVARQEIERLALFLGPGSGIVATPQDLEGFLGVEPEASLADAAADAFGGRLAEAQSGLRRAAQEGEAGPAAVRAIGLYLGRLRRTLTLAKSGAGLQEAAKASGVFWKSEREFLRQARTWTLSELDRLQPEVLAADRACKTTGSPDHLIAERLALQIAGRARRLGL
;
A
#
# COMPACT_ATOMS: atom_id res chain seq x y z
N MET A 1 13.16 25.73 5.40
CA MET A 1 11.72 25.69 5.83
C MET A 1 11.26 24.24 5.86
N ILE A 2 10.68 23.75 6.98
CA ILE A 2 10.19 22.36 7.07
C ILE A 2 8.68 22.35 6.81
N LEU A 3 8.25 21.61 5.79
CA LEU A 3 6.85 21.44 5.40
C LEU A 3 6.38 20.05 5.81
N SER A 4 5.79 19.93 6.99
CA SER A 4 5.29 18.64 7.52
C SER A 4 3.78 18.48 7.40
N ARG A 5 3.03 19.57 7.30
CA ARG A 5 1.57 19.54 7.17
C ARG A 5 1.17 19.43 5.71
N ARG A 6 0.27 18.51 5.40
CA ARG A 6 -0.18 18.24 4.03
C ARG A 6 -0.64 19.49 3.27
N PRO A 7 -1.49 20.40 3.81
CA PRO A 7 -1.92 21.59 3.08
C PRO A 7 -0.76 22.51 2.69
N ASP A 8 0.27 22.62 3.56
CA ASP A 8 1.45 23.44 3.29
C ASP A 8 2.32 22.81 2.19
N VAL A 9 2.44 21.48 2.19
CA VAL A 9 3.13 20.74 1.13
C VAL A 9 2.40 20.89 -0.21
N GLU A 10 1.08 20.68 -0.25
CA GLU A 10 0.27 20.79 -1.47
C GLU A 10 0.32 22.21 -2.05
N ARG A 11 0.21 23.23 -1.19
CA ARG A 11 0.37 24.64 -1.60
C ARG A 11 1.73 24.91 -2.21
N TYR A 12 2.80 24.47 -1.56
CA TYR A 12 4.17 24.67 -2.04
C TYR A 12 4.44 23.93 -3.36
N LEU A 13 3.99 22.68 -3.50
CA LEU A 13 4.13 21.92 -4.73
C LEU A 13 3.32 22.50 -5.90
N GLY A 14 2.18 23.14 -5.58
CA GLY A 14 1.33 23.82 -6.58
C GLY A 14 1.92 25.16 -7.08
N ALA A 15 2.55 25.92 -6.19
CA ALA A 15 3.15 27.22 -6.45
C ALA A 15 4.41 27.40 -5.58
N PRO A 16 5.58 26.94 -6.05
CA PRO A 16 6.82 27.08 -5.31
C PRO A 16 7.22 28.56 -5.12
N ASP A 17 7.56 28.94 -3.89
CA ASP A 17 7.97 30.31 -3.56
C ASP A 17 9.27 30.67 -4.26
N ALA A 18 9.33 31.87 -4.86
CA ALA A 18 10.46 32.35 -5.64
C ALA A 18 11.82 32.37 -4.90
N PRO A 19 11.91 32.69 -3.59
CA PRO A 19 13.18 32.71 -2.88
C PRO A 19 13.73 31.31 -2.57
N ILE A 20 12.95 30.24 -2.75
CA ILE A 20 13.41 28.88 -2.52
C ILE A 20 14.24 28.40 -3.71
N ARG A 21 15.46 27.95 -3.44
CA ARG A 21 16.44 27.49 -4.42
C ARG A 21 16.72 26.01 -4.34
N ALA A 22 16.25 25.33 -3.29
CA ALA A 22 16.40 23.89 -3.14
C ALA A 22 15.20 23.25 -2.46
N ALA A 23 15.02 21.97 -2.71
CA ALA A 23 14.06 21.13 -1.99
C ALA A 23 14.66 19.76 -1.67
N LEU A 24 14.49 19.32 -0.43
CA LEU A 24 14.76 17.95 0.01
C LEU A 24 13.42 17.25 0.26
N ILE A 25 13.14 16.20 -0.53
CA ILE A 25 11.97 15.35 -0.38
C ILE A 25 12.47 13.97 0.02
N TYR A 26 12.10 13.49 1.20
CA TYR A 26 12.65 12.26 1.74
C TYR A 26 11.63 11.50 2.58
N GLY A 27 11.76 10.17 2.65
CA GLY A 27 10.89 9.35 3.46
C GLY A 27 10.92 7.86 3.10
N ARG A 28 10.17 7.07 3.86
CA ARG A 28 10.12 5.62 3.69
C ARG A 28 9.40 5.21 2.40
N ASP A 29 8.34 5.92 2.04
CA ASP A 29 7.58 5.67 0.81
C ASP A 29 8.23 6.40 -0.37
N ILE A 30 9.08 5.67 -1.11
CA ILE A 30 9.77 6.19 -2.30
C ILE A 30 8.78 6.61 -3.39
N GLY A 31 7.60 5.99 -3.46
CA GLY A 31 6.55 6.37 -4.40
C GLY A 31 6.04 7.79 -4.12
N VAL A 32 5.77 8.11 -2.85
CA VAL A 32 5.36 9.46 -2.41
C VAL A 32 6.47 10.47 -2.68
N VAL A 33 7.73 10.13 -2.35
CA VAL A 33 8.90 10.98 -2.61
C VAL A 33 8.98 11.33 -4.09
N ARG A 34 8.93 10.32 -4.94
CA ARG A 34 9.01 10.46 -6.41
C ARG A 34 7.86 11.30 -6.98
N ASP A 35 6.63 11.06 -6.53
CA ASP A 35 5.46 11.81 -6.97
C ASP A 35 5.57 13.30 -6.67
N ARG A 36 5.93 13.64 -5.43
CA ARG A 36 6.12 15.02 -5.01
C ARG A 36 7.28 15.70 -5.75
N ALA A 37 8.38 14.96 -5.96
CA ALA A 37 9.52 15.46 -6.70
C ALA A 37 9.16 15.74 -8.17
N ASN A 38 8.40 14.86 -8.82
CA ASN A 38 7.92 15.06 -10.19
C ASN A 38 6.97 16.26 -10.29
N GLN A 39 6.06 16.44 -9.32
CA GLN A 39 5.18 17.61 -9.27
C GLN A 39 5.98 18.91 -9.16
N LEU A 40 6.98 18.94 -8.29
CA LEU A 40 7.84 20.12 -8.11
C LEU A 40 8.70 20.37 -9.34
N ALA A 41 9.32 19.33 -9.91
CA ALA A 41 10.14 19.43 -11.12
C ALA A 41 9.36 20.04 -12.30
N ALA A 42 8.11 19.63 -12.51
CA ALA A 42 7.23 20.17 -13.54
C ALA A 42 6.86 21.65 -13.34
N LYS A 43 7.04 22.20 -12.12
CA LYS A 43 6.81 23.63 -11.83
C LYS A 43 8.08 24.47 -11.96
N ILE A 44 9.25 23.83 -11.77
CA ILE A 44 10.56 24.53 -11.80
C ILE A 44 11.13 24.55 -13.23
N ALA A 45 11.14 23.40 -13.92
CA ALA A 45 11.69 23.29 -15.26
C ALA A 45 10.62 23.59 -16.31
N VAL A 46 10.92 24.49 -17.24
CA VAL A 46 10.04 24.78 -18.39
C VAL A 46 9.93 23.54 -19.31
N ARG A 47 11.03 22.78 -19.40
CA ARG A 47 11.14 21.56 -20.21
C ARG A 47 11.75 20.45 -19.34
N PRO A 48 10.93 19.70 -18.60
CA PRO A 48 11.44 18.71 -17.63
C PRO A 48 12.21 17.56 -18.25
N ASP A 49 12.05 17.31 -19.55
CA ASP A 49 12.72 16.23 -20.29
C ASP A 49 13.94 16.71 -21.09
N ASP A 50 14.29 18.00 -21.04
CA ASP A 50 15.41 18.56 -21.77
C ASP A 50 16.72 18.45 -20.94
N PRO A 51 17.74 17.68 -21.39
CA PRO A 51 18.98 17.52 -20.65
C PRO A 51 19.81 18.80 -20.52
N PHE A 52 19.50 19.84 -21.30
CA PHE A 52 20.14 21.17 -21.16
C PHE A 52 19.56 21.97 -19.99
N ASP A 53 18.30 21.74 -19.65
CA ASP A 53 17.62 22.43 -18.54
C ASP A 53 17.59 21.57 -17.26
N VAL A 54 17.65 20.23 -17.39
CA VAL A 54 17.55 19.28 -16.26
C VAL A 54 18.74 18.33 -16.24
N ALA A 55 19.51 18.39 -15.16
CA ALA A 55 20.54 17.38 -14.84
C ALA A 55 19.97 16.35 -13.87
N LEU A 56 20.01 15.07 -14.22
CA LEU A 56 19.61 13.96 -13.36
C LEU A 56 20.83 13.20 -12.89
N LEU A 57 21.03 13.18 -11.58
CA LEU A 57 22.15 12.49 -10.92
C LEU A 57 21.63 11.45 -9.93
N THR A 58 22.45 10.43 -9.72
CA THR A 58 22.23 9.37 -8.73
C THR A 58 23.40 9.27 -7.76
N ASP A 59 23.23 8.51 -6.67
CA ASP A 59 24.33 8.18 -5.77
C ASP A 59 25.51 7.48 -6.48
N GLY A 60 25.24 6.68 -7.53
CA GLY A 60 26.28 6.08 -8.36
C GLY A 60 27.13 7.10 -9.14
N ASP A 61 26.51 8.18 -9.60
CA ASP A 61 27.23 9.29 -10.26
C ASP A 61 28.18 9.99 -9.31
N LEU A 62 27.79 10.16 -8.04
CA LEU A 62 28.62 10.78 -7.00
C LEU A 62 29.77 9.87 -6.55
N ASP A 63 29.54 8.55 -6.52
CA ASP A 63 30.60 7.57 -6.23
C ASP A 63 31.68 7.56 -7.36
N GLY A 64 31.30 7.81 -8.61
CA GLY A 64 32.20 7.87 -9.75
C GLY A 64 32.95 9.18 -9.93
N ASP A 65 32.29 10.30 -9.66
CA ASP A 65 32.84 11.67 -9.76
C ASP A 65 32.22 12.58 -8.72
N ALA A 66 32.95 12.80 -7.64
CA ALA A 66 32.50 13.66 -6.54
C ALA A 66 32.31 15.14 -6.95
N GLY A 67 32.98 15.62 -7.99
CA GLY A 67 32.87 17.00 -8.50
C GLY A 67 31.65 17.23 -9.41
N ARG A 68 31.05 16.18 -9.93
CA ARG A 68 29.98 16.26 -10.92
C ARG A 68 28.77 17.05 -10.41
N LEU A 69 28.34 16.79 -9.17
CA LEU A 69 27.19 17.49 -8.57
C LEU A 69 27.42 19.01 -8.50
N GLU A 70 28.58 19.44 -8.05
CA GLU A 70 28.94 20.85 -7.97
C GLU A 70 29.06 21.49 -9.37
N GLY A 71 29.62 20.75 -10.33
CA GLY A 71 29.68 21.18 -11.73
C GLY A 71 28.30 21.44 -12.31
N GLU A 72 27.34 20.55 -12.08
CA GLU A 72 25.95 20.72 -12.54
C GLU A 72 25.24 21.88 -11.82
N LEU A 73 25.48 22.08 -10.53
CA LEU A 73 24.93 23.21 -9.75
C LEU A 73 25.55 24.56 -10.13
N ALA A 74 26.79 24.57 -10.64
CA ALA A 74 27.47 25.79 -11.11
C ALA A 74 27.08 26.13 -12.55
N ALA A 75 26.62 25.16 -13.34
CA ALA A 75 26.28 25.37 -14.74
C ALA A 75 25.06 26.26 -14.93
N GLN A 76 25.06 27.04 -16.00
CA GLN A 76 23.93 27.88 -16.41
C GLN A 76 23.07 27.19 -17.46
N SER A 77 21.78 27.51 -17.50
CA SER A 77 20.93 27.07 -18.61
C SER A 77 21.34 27.77 -19.91
N LEU A 78 21.56 27.00 -20.98
CA LEU A 78 21.92 27.53 -22.30
C LEU A 78 20.78 28.30 -22.97
N MET A 79 19.54 27.98 -22.60
CA MET A 79 18.34 28.55 -23.20
C MET A 79 17.68 29.64 -22.35
N GLY A 80 18.33 30.01 -21.24
CA GLY A 80 17.76 30.90 -20.23
C GLY A 80 16.74 30.20 -19.33
N GLY A 81 16.48 30.80 -18.16
CA GLY A 81 15.59 30.23 -17.14
C GLY A 81 16.32 29.46 -16.04
N ARG A 82 15.56 28.80 -15.19
CA ARG A 82 16.07 28.05 -14.05
C ARG A 82 16.57 26.67 -14.48
N ARG A 83 17.84 26.37 -14.19
CA ARG A 83 18.38 25.01 -14.33
C ARG A 83 17.91 24.13 -13.16
N LEU A 84 17.39 22.95 -13.45
CA LEU A 84 16.99 21.97 -12.43
C LEU A 84 18.06 20.88 -12.30
N VAL A 85 18.66 20.76 -11.11
CA VAL A 85 19.56 19.66 -10.77
C VAL A 85 18.83 18.72 -9.83
N ARG A 86 18.51 17.50 -10.31
CA ARG A 86 17.85 16.44 -9.53
C ARG A 86 18.88 15.41 -9.09
N LEU A 87 18.94 15.18 -7.79
CA LEU A 87 19.76 14.13 -7.19
C LEU A 87 18.85 13.07 -6.56
N LYS A 88 19.01 11.83 -6.97
CA LYS A 88 18.32 10.67 -6.38
C LYS A 88 19.29 9.88 -5.52
N LEU A 89 19.06 9.89 -4.21
CA LEU A 89 19.77 9.09 -3.23
C LEU A 89 18.95 7.83 -2.93
N THR A 90 19.35 6.71 -3.52
CA THR A 90 18.66 5.42 -3.38
C THR A 90 19.23 4.57 -2.27
N THR A 91 20.45 4.88 -1.82
CA THR A 91 21.15 4.14 -0.78
C THR A 91 21.36 5.01 0.47
N GLU A 92 21.41 4.37 1.64
CA GLU A 92 21.71 5.03 2.92
C GLU A 92 23.23 5.17 3.15
N LYS A 93 24.00 5.31 2.06
CA LYS A 93 25.47 5.46 2.14
C LYS A 93 25.87 6.83 2.69
N VAL A 94 26.84 6.84 3.59
CA VAL A 94 27.35 8.08 4.22
C VAL A 94 28.08 8.98 3.22
N GLY A 95 28.76 8.39 2.22
CA GLY A 95 29.52 9.15 1.21
C GLY A 95 28.66 10.11 0.40
N PRO A 96 27.64 9.62 -0.32
CA PRO A 96 26.71 10.47 -1.07
C PRO A 96 25.95 11.48 -0.21
N ASP A 97 25.53 11.11 1.03
CA ASP A 97 24.90 12.07 1.97
C ASP A 97 25.83 13.23 2.30
N LYS A 98 27.13 12.96 2.54
CA LYS A 98 28.12 13.98 2.84
C LYS A 98 28.36 14.91 1.64
N LEU A 99 28.57 14.35 0.45
CA LEU A 99 28.78 15.13 -0.76
C LEU A 99 27.57 16.01 -1.09
N ALA A 100 26.35 15.48 -0.97
CA ALA A 100 25.14 16.25 -1.16
C ALA A 100 24.97 17.35 -0.10
N ALA A 101 25.37 17.10 1.15
CA ALA A 101 25.34 18.10 2.22
C ALA A 101 26.33 19.24 1.97
N GLU A 102 27.55 18.93 1.52
CA GLU A 102 28.58 19.94 1.18
C GLU A 102 28.12 20.79 -0.01
N ALA A 103 27.64 20.17 -1.10
CA ALA A 103 27.15 20.88 -2.26
C ALA A 103 25.91 21.75 -1.90
N MET A 104 25.00 21.27 -1.06
CA MET A 104 23.86 22.04 -0.57
C MET A 104 24.32 23.25 0.24
N ALA A 105 25.29 23.09 1.14
CA ALA A 105 25.81 24.20 1.94
C ALA A 105 26.42 25.31 1.06
N ARG A 106 27.24 24.95 0.07
CA ARG A 106 27.83 25.87 -0.90
C ARG A 106 26.81 26.55 -1.79
N HIS A 107 25.78 25.80 -2.23
CA HIS A 107 24.68 26.36 -3.01
C HIS A 107 23.89 27.38 -2.18
N MET A 108 23.62 27.08 -0.92
CA MET A 108 22.93 28.03 -0.01
C MET A 108 23.79 29.26 0.34
N ALA A 109 25.11 29.12 0.40
CA ALA A 109 26.04 30.25 0.57
C ALA A 109 26.13 31.18 -0.67
N GLY A 110 25.59 30.75 -1.82
CA GLY A 110 25.64 31.51 -3.06
C GLY A 110 26.97 31.36 -3.84
N GLU A 111 27.74 30.32 -3.53
CA GLU A 111 29.01 30.01 -4.22
C GLU A 111 28.79 29.36 -5.57
N LEU A 112 27.58 28.81 -5.81
CA LEU A 112 27.19 28.15 -7.04
C LEU A 112 26.14 28.98 -7.76
N ASN A 113 25.65 28.52 -8.94
CA ASN A 113 24.69 29.28 -9.73
C ASN A 113 23.41 29.60 -8.93
N PRO A 114 23.08 30.90 -8.69
CA PRO A 114 21.89 31.28 -7.92
C PRO A 114 20.57 30.92 -8.62
N ASP A 115 20.57 30.75 -9.95
CA ASP A 115 19.41 30.39 -10.74
C ASP A 115 19.22 28.87 -10.84
N ALA A 116 20.15 28.07 -10.35
CA ALA A 116 19.97 26.63 -10.25
C ALA A 116 18.98 26.29 -9.13
N PHE A 117 18.08 25.33 -9.41
CA PHE A 117 17.22 24.73 -8.39
C PHE A 117 17.74 23.33 -8.07
N PHE A 118 18.06 23.07 -6.81
CA PHE A 118 18.58 21.78 -6.36
C PHE A 118 17.47 20.96 -5.72
N LEU A 119 16.99 19.92 -6.41
CA LEU A 119 15.96 19.00 -5.96
C LEU A 119 16.59 17.67 -5.55
N ILE A 120 16.42 17.28 -4.31
CA ILE A 120 16.95 16.03 -3.77
C ILE A 120 15.80 15.11 -3.40
N GLU A 121 15.86 13.88 -3.92
CA GLU A 121 14.98 12.76 -3.60
C GLU A 121 15.77 11.75 -2.77
N ALA A 122 15.33 11.43 -1.56
CA ALA A 122 16.04 10.48 -0.71
C ALA A 122 15.08 9.49 -0.03
N GLY A 123 15.61 8.34 0.31
CA GLY A 123 14.97 7.38 1.20
C GLY A 123 14.87 7.91 2.63
N VAL A 124 14.93 7.03 3.60
CA VAL A 124 14.90 7.43 5.02
C VAL A 124 16.19 8.16 5.38
N LEU A 125 16.06 9.41 5.79
CA LEU A 125 17.17 10.17 6.35
C LEU A 125 16.99 10.30 7.87
N GLY A 126 17.88 9.66 8.61
CA GLY A 126 17.93 9.76 10.07
C GLY A 126 18.26 11.18 10.57
N ARG A 127 18.11 11.41 11.86
CA ARG A 127 18.49 12.70 12.48
C ARG A 127 19.99 13.00 12.38
N GLU A 128 20.81 11.97 12.15
CA GLU A 128 22.25 12.08 11.99
C GLU A 128 22.69 12.47 10.58
N SER A 129 21.83 12.37 9.57
CA SER A 129 22.13 12.78 8.19
C SER A 129 22.62 14.23 8.12
N GLY A 130 23.79 14.43 7.54
CA GLY A 130 24.38 15.74 7.30
C GLY A 130 23.54 16.57 6.34
N LEU A 131 23.07 15.95 5.27
CA LEU A 131 22.20 16.55 4.27
C LEU A 131 20.90 17.07 4.90
N ARG A 132 20.22 16.25 5.69
CA ARG A 132 19.01 16.65 6.37
C ARG A 132 19.23 17.85 7.29
N LYS A 133 20.31 17.83 8.09
CA LYS A 133 20.65 18.94 9.01
C LYS A 133 20.89 20.26 8.26
N VAL A 134 21.58 20.21 7.12
CA VAL A 134 21.83 21.39 6.28
C VAL A 134 20.53 21.91 5.69
N CYS A 135 19.72 21.06 5.10
CA CYS A 135 18.45 21.44 4.46
C CYS A 135 17.44 22.03 5.47
N GLU A 136 17.31 21.42 6.67
CA GLU A 136 16.39 21.90 7.71
C GLU A 136 16.77 23.31 8.24
N LYS A 137 18.06 23.64 8.25
CA LYS A 137 18.57 24.94 8.70
C LYS A 137 18.53 26.03 7.62
N ALA A 138 18.56 25.65 6.35
CA ALA A 138 18.64 26.61 5.26
C ALA A 138 17.29 27.30 5.00
N ALA A 139 17.28 28.62 5.03
CA ALA A 139 16.05 29.41 4.78
C ALA A 139 15.52 29.25 3.35
N ALA A 140 16.44 29.15 2.35
CA ALA A 140 16.10 29.00 0.95
C ALA A 140 15.94 27.51 0.51
N CYS A 141 15.74 26.59 1.45
CA CYS A 141 15.48 25.17 1.20
C CYS A 141 14.13 24.76 1.79
N ALA A 142 13.30 24.08 0.97
CA ALA A 142 12.09 23.43 1.43
C ALA A 142 12.40 21.96 1.78
N THR A 143 12.14 21.57 3.01
CA THR A 143 12.36 20.19 3.48
C THR A 143 11.00 19.52 3.69
N ILE A 144 10.72 18.47 2.92
CA ILE A 144 9.43 17.79 2.85
C ILE A 144 9.58 16.33 3.27
N PRO A 145 9.32 16.01 4.55
CA PRO A 145 9.27 14.63 4.99
C PRO A 145 8.02 13.94 4.42
N CYS A 146 8.21 12.74 3.86
CA CYS A 146 7.15 11.89 3.35
C CYS A 146 6.90 10.77 4.36
N TYR A 147 5.77 10.86 5.04
CA TYR A 147 5.26 9.80 5.91
C TYR A 147 4.45 8.78 5.09
N GLU A 148 4.29 7.60 5.62
CA GLU A 148 3.40 6.59 5.03
C GLU A 148 1.98 7.15 4.93
N ASP A 149 1.29 6.86 3.82
CA ASP A 149 -0.09 7.29 3.61
C ASP A 149 -1.01 6.58 4.62
N GLU A 150 -1.92 7.33 5.23
CA GLU A 150 -3.03 6.76 5.98
C GLU A 150 -4.12 6.23 5.02
N PRO A 151 -4.98 5.28 5.45
CA PRO A 151 -6.07 4.76 4.60
C PRO A 151 -6.95 5.85 3.98
N GLY A 152 -7.15 6.97 4.68
CA GLY A 152 -7.86 8.15 4.17
C GLY A 152 -7.16 8.86 3.02
N ASP A 153 -5.84 8.83 2.98
CA ASP A 153 -5.04 9.43 1.91
C ASP A 153 -5.09 8.59 0.64
N VAL A 154 -5.06 7.26 0.78
CA VAL A 154 -5.25 6.32 -0.33
C VAL A 154 -6.64 6.49 -0.94
N ALA A 155 -7.68 6.55 -0.12
CA ALA A 155 -9.06 6.76 -0.59
C ALA A 155 -9.21 8.08 -1.38
N ARG A 156 -8.51 9.15 -0.95
CA ARG A 156 -8.49 10.42 -1.67
C ARG A 156 -7.75 10.29 -2.99
N LEU A 157 -6.57 9.66 -2.99
CA LEU A 157 -5.79 9.41 -4.21
C LEU A 157 -6.64 8.69 -5.27
N VAL A 158 -7.39 7.66 -4.86
CA VAL A 158 -8.30 6.92 -5.73
C VAL A 158 -9.36 7.85 -6.31
N ARG A 159 -10.06 8.62 -5.47
CA ARG A 159 -11.11 9.54 -5.93
C ARG A 159 -10.58 10.59 -6.90
N ASP A 160 -9.47 11.25 -6.53
CA ASP A 160 -8.91 12.34 -7.32
C ASP A 160 -8.41 11.83 -8.69
N SER A 161 -7.85 10.62 -8.73
CA SER A 161 -7.41 10.02 -9.99
C SER A 161 -8.59 9.63 -10.87
N LEU A 162 -9.56 8.87 -10.35
CA LEU A 162 -10.73 8.44 -11.12
C LEU A 162 -11.59 9.61 -11.59
N THR A 163 -11.71 10.69 -10.81
CA THR A 163 -12.44 11.89 -11.21
C THR A 163 -11.82 12.57 -12.42
N LYS A 164 -10.47 12.56 -12.55
CA LYS A 164 -9.80 13.09 -13.75
C LYS A 164 -10.16 12.33 -15.02
N ASP A 165 -10.40 11.03 -14.88
CA ASP A 165 -10.80 10.14 -15.95
C ASP A 165 -12.33 10.09 -16.14
N GLY A 166 -13.09 10.96 -15.45
CA GLY A 166 -14.54 11.05 -15.57
C GLY A 166 -15.30 9.83 -15.07
N VAL A 167 -14.73 9.07 -14.15
CA VAL A 167 -15.35 7.92 -13.49
C VAL A 167 -15.30 8.07 -11.98
N SER A 168 -16.17 7.37 -11.25
CA SER A 168 -16.20 7.44 -9.79
C SER A 168 -16.67 6.12 -9.15
N LEU A 169 -16.48 5.99 -7.85
CA LEU A 169 -16.91 4.84 -7.07
C LEU A 169 -17.92 5.28 -6.01
N THR A 170 -18.89 4.41 -5.74
CA THR A 170 -19.71 4.55 -4.52
C THR A 170 -18.83 4.42 -3.27
N ALA A 171 -19.30 4.89 -2.11
CA ALA A 171 -18.55 4.80 -0.85
C ALA A 171 -18.15 3.35 -0.51
N ASP A 172 -19.06 2.40 -0.75
CA ASP A 172 -18.82 0.97 -0.51
C ASP A 172 -17.81 0.39 -1.50
N ALA A 173 -17.91 0.74 -2.79
CA ALA A 173 -16.96 0.31 -3.81
C ALA A 173 -15.55 0.85 -3.53
N LEU A 174 -15.46 2.12 -3.11
CA LEU A 174 -14.20 2.74 -2.70
C LEU A 174 -13.57 2.01 -1.51
N ALA A 175 -14.37 1.69 -0.48
CA ALA A 175 -13.88 0.95 0.69
C ALA A 175 -13.35 -0.45 0.31
N VAL A 176 -14.07 -1.17 -0.57
CA VAL A 176 -13.64 -2.47 -1.09
C VAL A 176 -12.34 -2.35 -1.87
N PHE A 177 -12.24 -1.38 -2.78
CA PHE A 177 -11.06 -1.17 -3.61
C PHE A 177 -9.84 -0.77 -2.76
N VAL A 178 -9.97 0.22 -1.88
CA VAL A 178 -8.90 0.68 -0.98
C VAL A 178 -8.42 -0.43 -0.05
N GLY A 179 -9.33 -1.28 0.44
CA GLY A 179 -8.98 -2.42 1.30
C GLY A 179 -8.11 -3.48 0.62
N ARG A 180 -8.04 -3.48 -0.72
CA ARG A 180 -7.23 -4.40 -1.53
C ARG A 180 -6.00 -3.73 -2.16
N MET A 181 -5.84 -2.43 -1.95
CA MET A 181 -4.73 -1.69 -2.54
C MET A 181 -3.39 -2.15 -1.97
N PRO A 182 -2.37 -2.33 -2.83
CA PRO A 182 -1.02 -2.56 -2.38
C PRO A 182 -0.50 -1.35 -1.59
N LYS A 183 0.35 -1.61 -0.61
CA LYS A 183 0.95 -0.55 0.22
C LYS A 183 1.93 0.32 -0.55
N GLU A 184 2.53 -0.22 -1.60
CA GLU A 184 3.48 0.49 -2.44
C GLU A 184 2.73 1.44 -3.39
N ARG A 185 2.96 2.74 -3.25
CA ARG A 185 2.20 3.78 -3.97
C ARG A 185 2.35 3.71 -5.49
N GLY A 186 3.51 3.29 -5.98
CA GLY A 186 3.72 3.09 -7.42
C GLY A 186 2.79 2.03 -8.01
N VAL A 187 2.70 0.88 -7.33
CA VAL A 187 1.81 -0.22 -7.71
C VAL A 187 0.34 0.19 -7.50
N ALA A 188 0.04 0.88 -6.39
CA ALA A 188 -1.29 1.42 -6.13
C ALA A 188 -1.78 2.34 -7.25
N ARG A 189 -0.91 3.20 -7.79
CA ARG A 189 -1.25 4.07 -8.91
C ARG A 189 -1.57 3.28 -10.18
N GLN A 190 -0.76 2.26 -10.51
CA GLN A 190 -1.04 1.38 -11.65
C GLN A 190 -2.38 0.66 -11.52
N GLU A 191 -2.73 0.22 -10.31
CA GLU A 191 -4.04 -0.39 -10.04
C GLU A 191 -5.19 0.61 -10.24
N ILE A 192 -5.02 1.87 -9.85
CA ILE A 192 -6.03 2.92 -10.08
C ILE A 192 -6.17 3.21 -11.58
N GLU A 193 -5.07 3.32 -12.32
CA GLU A 193 -5.08 3.53 -13.77
C GLU A 193 -5.73 2.35 -14.50
N ARG A 194 -5.42 1.12 -14.08
CA ARG A 194 -6.05 -0.10 -14.59
C ARG A 194 -7.56 -0.10 -14.34
N LEU A 195 -8.00 0.31 -13.14
CA LEU A 195 -9.43 0.43 -12.82
C LEU A 195 -10.11 1.50 -13.68
N ALA A 196 -9.48 2.66 -13.87
CA ALA A 196 -10.02 3.72 -14.74
C ALA A 196 -10.24 3.22 -16.18
N LEU A 197 -9.25 2.48 -16.72
CA LEU A 197 -9.35 1.86 -18.04
C LEU A 197 -10.47 0.82 -18.12
N PHE A 198 -10.62 0.00 -17.08
CA PHE A 198 -11.69 -1.02 -16.99
C PHE A 198 -13.09 -0.39 -16.98
N LEU A 199 -13.26 0.70 -16.24
CA LEU A 199 -14.54 1.41 -16.14
C LEU A 199 -14.87 2.25 -17.39
N GLY A 200 -13.90 2.50 -18.24
CA GLY A 200 -14.00 3.32 -19.46
C GLY A 200 -13.85 4.81 -19.15
N PRO A 201 -12.68 5.40 -19.45
CA PRO A 201 -12.45 6.83 -19.25
C PRO A 201 -13.52 7.67 -19.96
N GLY A 202 -14.07 8.66 -19.25
CA GLY A 202 -15.12 9.54 -19.76
C GLY A 202 -16.52 8.93 -19.79
N SER A 203 -16.72 7.71 -19.29
CA SER A 203 -18.05 7.05 -19.27
C SER A 203 -19.05 7.69 -18.31
N GLY A 204 -18.60 8.50 -17.36
CA GLY A 204 -19.44 9.07 -16.30
C GLY A 204 -19.99 8.05 -15.30
N ILE A 205 -19.47 6.81 -15.32
CA ILE A 205 -19.97 5.72 -14.48
C ILE A 205 -19.67 5.98 -13.00
N VAL A 206 -20.64 5.65 -12.14
CA VAL A 206 -20.48 5.58 -10.68
C VAL A 206 -20.49 4.11 -10.30
N ALA A 207 -19.31 3.46 -10.27
CA ALA A 207 -19.21 2.03 -10.10
C ALA A 207 -19.57 1.57 -8.68
N THR A 208 -20.31 0.49 -8.59
CA THR A 208 -20.72 -0.21 -7.37
C THR A 208 -19.74 -1.33 -7.04
N PRO A 209 -19.81 -1.97 -5.85
CA PRO A 209 -19.02 -3.15 -5.55
C PRO A 209 -19.22 -4.30 -6.54
N GLN A 210 -20.41 -4.46 -7.11
CA GLN A 210 -20.71 -5.47 -8.13
C GLN A 210 -19.95 -5.22 -9.43
N ASP A 211 -19.85 -3.95 -9.86
CA ASP A 211 -19.08 -3.58 -11.06
C ASP A 211 -17.58 -3.86 -10.89
N LEU A 212 -17.08 -3.85 -9.65
CA LEU A 212 -15.69 -4.19 -9.33
C LEU A 212 -15.41 -5.69 -9.32
N GLU A 213 -16.42 -6.57 -9.26
CA GLU A 213 -16.20 -8.02 -9.21
C GLU A 213 -15.43 -8.52 -10.44
N GLY A 214 -15.76 -8.00 -11.62
CA GLY A 214 -15.05 -8.33 -12.87
C GLY A 214 -13.61 -7.81 -12.93
N PHE A 215 -13.34 -6.70 -12.28
CA PHE A 215 -12.01 -6.08 -12.23
C PHE A 215 -11.10 -6.74 -11.19
N LEU A 216 -11.64 -6.94 -9.99
CA LEU A 216 -10.87 -7.47 -8.86
C LEU A 216 -10.62 -8.98 -8.99
N GLY A 217 -11.30 -9.64 -9.93
CA GLY A 217 -11.31 -11.10 -10.06
C GLY A 217 -11.94 -11.76 -8.83
N VAL A 218 -12.23 -13.03 -8.95
CA VAL A 218 -12.51 -13.87 -7.77
C VAL A 218 -11.14 -14.16 -7.15
N GLU A 219 -10.81 -13.52 -6.03
CA GLU A 219 -9.58 -13.91 -5.31
C GLU A 219 -9.68 -15.39 -4.93
N PRO A 220 -8.69 -16.21 -5.27
CA PRO A 220 -8.65 -17.59 -4.79
C PRO A 220 -8.70 -17.65 -3.25
N GLU A 221 -8.07 -16.67 -2.57
CA GLU A 221 -8.18 -16.53 -1.11
C GLU A 221 -9.60 -16.19 -0.63
N ALA A 222 -10.37 -15.40 -1.39
CA ALA A 222 -11.77 -15.11 -1.06
C ALA A 222 -12.65 -16.37 -1.22
N SER A 223 -12.40 -17.19 -2.24
CA SER A 223 -13.09 -18.46 -2.42
C SER A 223 -12.80 -19.47 -1.31
N LEU A 224 -11.57 -19.53 -0.81
CA LEU A 224 -11.19 -20.38 0.33
C LEU A 224 -11.78 -19.87 1.65
N ALA A 225 -11.85 -18.55 1.85
CA ALA A 225 -12.47 -17.94 3.03
C ALA A 225 -13.99 -18.21 3.07
N ASP A 226 -14.66 -18.16 1.91
CA ASP A 226 -16.07 -18.48 1.77
C ASP A 226 -16.32 -19.97 1.99
N ALA A 227 -15.49 -20.85 1.42
CA ALA A 227 -15.56 -22.28 1.65
C ALA A 227 -15.37 -22.65 3.14
N ALA A 228 -14.47 -21.95 3.84
CA ALA A 228 -14.32 -22.10 5.28
C ALA A 228 -15.58 -21.63 6.03
N ALA A 229 -16.14 -20.48 5.67
CA ALA A 229 -17.39 -19.97 6.26
C ALA A 229 -18.55 -20.93 6.02
N ASP A 230 -18.65 -21.54 4.84
CA ASP A 230 -19.64 -22.56 4.49
C ASP A 230 -19.48 -23.82 5.33
N ALA A 231 -18.26 -24.28 5.55
CA ALA A 231 -17.98 -25.41 6.41
C ALA A 231 -18.46 -25.16 7.84
N PHE A 232 -18.11 -24.00 8.45
CA PHE A 232 -18.56 -23.62 9.79
C PHE A 232 -20.06 -23.32 9.86
N GLY A 233 -20.70 -23.00 8.72
CA GLY A 233 -22.15 -22.80 8.57
C GLY A 233 -22.95 -24.06 8.27
N GLY A 234 -22.32 -25.24 8.19
CA GLY A 234 -22.97 -26.50 7.90
C GLY A 234 -23.37 -26.70 6.42
N ARG A 235 -22.93 -25.82 5.53
CA ARG A 235 -23.18 -25.86 4.08
C ARG A 235 -22.13 -26.74 3.39
N LEU A 236 -22.37 -28.06 3.46
CA LEU A 236 -21.40 -29.07 3.04
C LEU A 236 -21.10 -29.02 1.54
N ALA A 237 -22.14 -28.90 0.70
CA ALA A 237 -21.97 -28.89 -0.75
C ALA A 237 -21.25 -27.64 -1.24
N GLU A 238 -21.57 -26.49 -0.67
CA GLU A 238 -20.96 -25.19 -0.97
C GLU A 238 -19.49 -25.18 -0.55
N ALA A 239 -19.17 -25.63 0.67
CA ALA A 239 -17.81 -25.77 1.15
C ALA A 239 -16.96 -26.66 0.24
N GLN A 240 -17.48 -27.82 -0.16
CA GLN A 240 -16.78 -28.74 -1.06
C GLN A 240 -16.60 -28.14 -2.45
N SER A 241 -17.64 -27.54 -3.02
CA SER A 241 -17.57 -26.88 -4.34
C SER A 241 -16.54 -25.74 -4.35
N GLY A 242 -16.51 -24.91 -3.29
CA GLY A 242 -15.54 -23.83 -3.13
C GLY A 242 -14.10 -24.34 -3.08
N LEU A 243 -13.83 -25.39 -2.29
CA LEU A 243 -12.50 -26.00 -2.20
C LEU A 243 -12.04 -26.63 -3.51
N ARG A 244 -12.92 -27.33 -4.23
CA ARG A 244 -12.59 -27.92 -5.52
C ARG A 244 -12.31 -26.88 -6.60
N ARG A 245 -13.08 -25.80 -6.62
CA ARG A 245 -12.83 -24.69 -7.54
C ARG A 245 -11.47 -24.04 -7.25
N ALA A 246 -11.15 -23.74 -6.00
CA ALA A 246 -9.85 -23.20 -5.63
C ALA A 246 -8.70 -24.15 -6.03
N ALA A 247 -8.86 -25.46 -5.88
CA ALA A 247 -7.90 -26.44 -6.34
C ALA A 247 -7.71 -26.44 -7.86
N GLN A 248 -8.78 -26.28 -8.63
CA GLN A 248 -8.73 -26.15 -10.10
C GLN A 248 -8.03 -24.86 -10.54
N GLU A 249 -8.12 -23.80 -9.75
CA GLU A 249 -7.45 -22.52 -9.96
C GLU A 249 -5.97 -22.53 -9.49
N GLY A 250 -5.49 -23.67 -8.96
CA GLY A 250 -4.09 -23.88 -8.58
C GLY A 250 -3.78 -23.64 -7.10
N GLU A 251 -4.79 -23.41 -6.27
CA GLU A 251 -4.60 -23.25 -4.83
C GLU A 251 -4.24 -24.59 -4.17
N ALA A 252 -3.18 -24.57 -3.36
CA ALA A 252 -2.70 -25.77 -2.67
C ALA A 252 -3.55 -26.12 -1.43
N GLY A 253 -3.66 -27.41 -1.10
CA GLY A 253 -4.38 -27.89 0.09
C GLY A 253 -3.97 -27.19 1.41
N PRO A 254 -2.68 -26.91 1.67
CA PRO A 254 -2.26 -26.13 2.84
C PRO A 254 -2.89 -24.74 2.93
N ALA A 255 -3.18 -24.07 1.81
CA ALA A 255 -3.86 -22.77 1.80
C ALA A 255 -5.32 -22.91 2.26
N ALA A 256 -6.01 -23.96 1.83
CA ALA A 256 -7.37 -24.27 2.27
C ALA A 256 -7.43 -24.57 3.78
N VAL A 257 -6.51 -25.39 4.29
CA VAL A 257 -6.44 -25.69 5.74
C VAL A 257 -6.12 -24.41 6.54
N ARG A 258 -5.25 -23.54 6.04
CA ARG A 258 -4.95 -22.24 6.66
C ARG A 258 -6.19 -21.34 6.70
N ALA A 259 -6.98 -21.27 5.63
CA ALA A 259 -8.22 -20.49 5.61
C ALA A 259 -9.23 -20.99 6.66
N ILE A 260 -9.38 -22.30 6.79
CA ILE A 260 -10.20 -22.95 7.84
C ILE A 260 -9.67 -22.58 9.24
N GLY A 261 -8.34 -22.63 9.45
CA GLY A 261 -7.71 -22.27 10.71
C GLY A 261 -7.90 -20.80 11.09
N LEU A 262 -7.80 -19.89 10.11
CA LEU A 262 -8.06 -18.46 10.30
C LEU A 262 -9.52 -18.20 10.69
N TYR A 263 -10.46 -18.89 10.05
CA TYR A 263 -11.88 -18.77 10.37
C TYR A 263 -12.20 -19.29 11.78
N LEU A 264 -11.66 -20.46 12.14
CA LEU A 264 -11.71 -20.99 13.50
C LEU A 264 -11.17 -19.99 14.52
N GLY A 265 -10.00 -19.42 14.27
CA GLY A 265 -9.38 -18.42 15.15
C GLY A 265 -10.25 -17.17 15.32
N ARG A 266 -10.91 -16.72 14.25
CA ARG A 266 -11.83 -15.59 14.27
C ARG A 266 -13.06 -15.86 15.13
N LEU A 267 -13.71 -17.02 14.97
CA LEU A 267 -14.83 -17.44 15.82
C LEU A 267 -14.43 -17.53 17.29
N ARG A 268 -13.28 -18.18 17.60
CA ARG A 268 -12.76 -18.29 18.96
C ARG A 268 -12.50 -16.93 19.60
N ARG A 269 -11.83 -16.03 18.87
CA ARG A 269 -11.56 -14.66 19.35
C ARG A 269 -12.85 -13.90 19.67
N THR A 270 -13.83 -13.98 18.77
CA THR A 270 -15.14 -13.33 18.96
C THR A 270 -15.84 -13.85 20.22
N LEU A 271 -15.92 -15.17 20.39
CA LEU A 271 -16.57 -15.77 21.56
C LEU A 271 -15.81 -15.50 22.88
N THR A 272 -14.48 -15.41 22.81
CA THR A 272 -13.66 -15.04 23.99
C THR A 272 -13.93 -13.59 24.40
N LEU A 273 -13.98 -12.66 23.44
CA LEU A 273 -14.32 -11.26 23.71
C LEU A 273 -15.76 -11.10 24.22
N ALA A 274 -16.71 -11.84 23.65
CA ALA A 274 -18.08 -11.84 24.13
C ALA A 274 -18.20 -12.38 25.57
N LYS A 275 -17.42 -13.43 25.91
CA LYS A 275 -17.38 -13.97 27.29
C LYS A 275 -16.74 -13.00 28.28
N SER A 276 -15.86 -12.09 27.83
CA SER A 276 -15.27 -11.04 28.67
C SER A 276 -16.13 -9.79 28.82
N GLY A 277 -17.38 -9.80 28.30
CA GLY A 277 -18.37 -8.74 28.50
C GLY A 277 -18.63 -7.83 27.30
N ALA A 278 -17.93 -8.03 26.17
CA ALA A 278 -18.23 -7.29 24.93
C ALA A 278 -19.54 -7.79 24.30
N GLY A 279 -20.27 -6.90 23.63
CA GLY A 279 -21.41 -7.29 22.80
C GLY A 279 -20.93 -8.20 21.64
N LEU A 280 -21.71 -9.26 21.30
CA LEU A 280 -21.29 -10.22 20.27
C LEU A 280 -20.99 -9.55 18.91
N GLN A 281 -21.78 -8.55 18.55
CA GLN A 281 -21.58 -7.77 17.30
C GLN A 281 -20.30 -6.92 17.36
N GLU A 282 -20.03 -6.29 18.49
CA GLU A 282 -18.82 -5.52 18.72
C GLU A 282 -17.57 -6.43 18.71
N ALA A 283 -17.66 -7.59 19.38
CA ALA A 283 -16.62 -8.61 19.34
C ALA A 283 -16.32 -9.14 17.93
N ALA A 284 -17.35 -9.33 17.09
CA ALA A 284 -17.19 -9.71 15.69
C ALA A 284 -16.47 -8.65 14.88
N LYS A 285 -16.82 -7.38 15.02
CA LYS A 285 -16.12 -6.25 14.37
C LYS A 285 -14.66 -6.16 14.81
N ALA A 286 -14.39 -6.28 16.12
CA ALA A 286 -13.04 -6.31 16.68
C ALA A 286 -12.20 -7.52 16.20
N SER A 287 -12.87 -8.59 15.75
CA SER A 287 -12.23 -9.78 15.17
C SER A 287 -12.04 -9.69 13.64
N GLY A 288 -12.35 -8.54 13.03
CA GLY A 288 -12.15 -8.31 11.61
C GLY A 288 -13.18 -9.00 10.71
N VAL A 289 -14.42 -9.16 11.20
CA VAL A 289 -15.52 -9.69 10.39
C VAL A 289 -16.02 -8.62 9.43
N PHE A 290 -16.06 -8.97 8.15
CA PHE A 290 -16.52 -8.08 7.11
C PHE A 290 -18.06 -7.93 7.16
N TRP A 291 -18.58 -6.74 6.94
CA TRP A 291 -20.00 -6.43 7.09
C TRP A 291 -20.94 -7.31 6.23
N LYS A 292 -20.52 -7.69 5.01
CA LYS A 292 -21.30 -8.59 4.12
C LYS A 292 -21.50 -9.99 4.72
N SER A 293 -20.53 -10.50 5.47
CA SER A 293 -20.59 -11.82 6.13
C SER A 293 -21.03 -11.74 7.60
N GLU A 294 -21.25 -10.55 8.14
CA GLU A 294 -21.53 -10.32 9.57
C GLU A 294 -22.77 -11.11 10.03
N ARG A 295 -23.85 -11.06 9.28
CA ARG A 295 -25.11 -11.74 9.63
C ARG A 295 -24.91 -13.25 9.78
N GLU A 296 -24.26 -13.85 8.81
CA GLU A 296 -24.00 -15.30 8.79
C GLU A 296 -22.98 -15.68 9.86
N PHE A 297 -21.92 -14.91 10.00
CA PHE A 297 -20.91 -15.11 11.05
C PHE A 297 -21.52 -15.03 12.47
N LEU A 298 -22.39 -14.05 12.72
CA LEU A 298 -23.09 -13.93 14.00
C LEU A 298 -24.03 -15.10 14.27
N ARG A 299 -24.71 -15.66 13.23
CA ARG A 299 -25.49 -16.88 13.35
C ARG A 299 -24.63 -18.05 13.84
N GLN A 300 -23.48 -18.23 13.23
CA GLN A 300 -22.52 -19.26 13.59
C GLN A 300 -21.95 -19.01 15.00
N ALA A 301 -21.54 -17.78 15.33
CA ALA A 301 -21.00 -17.42 16.65
C ALA A 301 -21.99 -17.60 17.79
N ARG A 302 -23.32 -17.58 17.52
CA ARG A 302 -24.36 -17.90 18.53
C ARG A 302 -24.52 -19.39 18.75
N THR A 303 -24.17 -20.21 17.77
CA THR A 303 -24.38 -21.66 17.79
C THR A 303 -23.13 -22.41 18.24
N TRP A 304 -21.94 -22.00 17.73
CA TRP A 304 -20.68 -22.59 18.16
C TRP A 304 -20.33 -22.21 19.58
N THR A 305 -19.80 -23.15 20.34
CA THR A 305 -19.24 -22.89 21.70
C THR A 305 -17.71 -22.92 21.65
N LEU A 306 -17.07 -22.24 22.61
CA LEU A 306 -15.61 -22.31 22.75
C LEU A 306 -15.11 -23.74 22.91
N SER A 307 -15.83 -24.58 23.66
CA SER A 307 -15.47 -25.99 23.84
C SER A 307 -15.47 -26.78 22.53
N GLU A 308 -16.46 -26.57 21.66
CA GLU A 308 -16.51 -27.22 20.34
C GLU A 308 -15.37 -26.72 19.43
N LEU A 309 -15.10 -25.40 19.43
CA LEU A 309 -14.00 -24.83 18.64
C LEU A 309 -12.63 -25.29 19.14
N ASP A 310 -12.45 -25.42 20.46
CA ASP A 310 -11.20 -25.92 21.07
C ASP A 310 -10.92 -27.39 20.68
N ARG A 311 -11.96 -28.21 20.53
CA ARG A 311 -11.83 -29.60 20.04
C ARG A 311 -11.43 -29.67 18.57
N LEU A 312 -11.79 -28.68 17.75
CA LEU A 312 -11.40 -28.61 16.32
C LEU A 312 -9.94 -28.19 16.12
N GLN A 313 -9.37 -27.46 17.05
CA GLN A 313 -8.02 -26.90 16.88
C GLN A 313 -6.93 -27.97 16.66
N PRO A 314 -6.85 -29.08 17.42
CA PRO A 314 -5.87 -30.13 17.14
C PRO A 314 -6.12 -30.82 15.80
N GLU A 315 -7.38 -30.93 15.34
CA GLU A 315 -7.72 -31.54 14.05
C GLU A 315 -7.24 -30.66 12.89
N VAL A 316 -7.44 -29.33 12.96
CA VAL A 316 -6.90 -28.37 12.00
C VAL A 316 -5.38 -28.44 11.96
N LEU A 317 -4.71 -28.50 13.12
CA LEU A 317 -3.25 -28.60 13.20
C LEU A 317 -2.74 -29.92 12.61
N ALA A 318 -3.43 -31.03 12.86
CA ALA A 318 -3.08 -32.34 12.30
C ALA A 318 -3.21 -32.32 10.77
N ALA A 319 -4.30 -31.72 10.22
CA ALA A 319 -4.50 -31.56 8.80
C ALA A 319 -3.42 -30.65 8.16
N ASP A 320 -3.05 -29.55 8.81
CA ASP A 320 -1.98 -28.66 8.33
C ASP A 320 -0.64 -29.39 8.22
N ARG A 321 -0.27 -30.19 9.22
CA ARG A 321 0.94 -31.01 9.18
C ARG A 321 0.88 -32.07 8.07
N ALA A 322 -0.26 -32.74 7.95
CA ALA A 322 -0.45 -33.79 6.95
C ALA A 322 -0.38 -33.24 5.51
N CYS A 323 -0.96 -32.07 5.24
CA CYS A 323 -0.89 -31.40 3.93
C CYS A 323 0.55 -31.00 3.55
N LYS A 324 1.42 -30.73 4.51
CA LYS A 324 2.83 -30.33 4.30
C LYS A 324 3.77 -31.52 4.12
N THR A 325 3.28 -32.76 4.24
CA THR A 325 4.09 -33.95 4.02
C THR A 325 4.20 -34.23 2.52
N THR A 326 5.42 -34.45 2.04
CA THR A 326 5.69 -34.72 0.62
C THR A 326 4.89 -35.93 0.13
N GLY A 327 4.17 -35.78 -0.99
CA GLY A 327 3.36 -36.83 -1.60
C GLY A 327 1.99 -37.05 -0.92
N SER A 328 1.61 -36.21 0.02
CA SER A 328 0.27 -36.29 0.63
C SER A 328 -0.81 -35.83 -0.34
N PRO A 329 -2.03 -36.39 -0.27
CA PRO A 329 -3.18 -35.92 -1.03
C PRO A 329 -3.80 -34.69 -0.34
N ASP A 330 -3.08 -33.55 -0.35
CA ASP A 330 -3.35 -32.36 0.43
C ASP A 330 -4.75 -31.78 0.21
N HIS A 331 -5.25 -31.76 -1.04
CA HIS A 331 -6.62 -31.31 -1.34
C HIS A 331 -7.67 -32.20 -0.67
N LEU A 332 -7.48 -33.53 -0.69
CA LEU A 332 -8.42 -34.46 -0.03
C LEU A 332 -8.39 -34.32 1.47
N ILE A 333 -7.23 -34.02 2.05
CA ILE A 333 -7.09 -33.75 3.49
C ILE A 333 -7.88 -32.48 3.86
N ALA A 334 -7.75 -31.41 3.07
CA ALA A 334 -8.49 -30.17 3.27
C ALA A 334 -10.01 -30.36 3.11
N GLU A 335 -10.46 -31.08 2.05
CA GLU A 335 -11.87 -31.42 1.87
C GLU A 335 -12.40 -32.23 3.06
N ARG A 336 -11.70 -33.26 3.49
CA ARG A 336 -12.10 -34.09 4.64
C ARG A 336 -12.27 -33.26 5.90
N LEU A 337 -11.35 -32.36 6.18
CA LEU A 337 -11.44 -31.46 7.34
C LEU A 337 -12.69 -30.58 7.24
N ALA A 338 -12.93 -29.94 6.09
CA ALA A 338 -14.11 -29.11 5.89
C ALA A 338 -15.42 -29.90 6.06
N LEU A 339 -15.48 -31.12 5.53
CA LEU A 339 -16.64 -32.01 5.68
C LEU A 339 -16.89 -32.41 7.15
N GLN A 340 -15.85 -32.66 7.91
CA GLN A 340 -15.94 -32.96 9.36
C GLN A 340 -16.50 -31.76 10.13
N ILE A 341 -16.02 -30.53 9.82
CA ILE A 341 -16.51 -29.30 10.43
C ILE A 341 -17.97 -29.06 10.06
N ALA A 342 -18.33 -29.18 8.78
CA ALA A 342 -19.71 -29.00 8.31
C ALA A 342 -20.68 -30.02 8.95
N GLY A 343 -20.25 -31.27 9.09
CA GLY A 343 -21.02 -32.29 9.77
C GLY A 343 -21.25 -31.99 11.27
N ARG A 344 -20.28 -31.35 11.94
CA ARG A 344 -20.45 -30.86 13.32
C ARG A 344 -21.39 -29.66 13.38
N ALA A 345 -21.21 -28.70 12.49
CA ALA A 345 -22.08 -27.52 12.40
C ALA A 345 -23.56 -27.92 12.24
N ARG A 346 -23.84 -28.89 11.34
CA ARG A 346 -25.21 -29.45 11.20
C ARG A 346 -25.75 -30.08 12.47
N ARG A 347 -24.93 -30.81 13.21
CA ARG A 347 -25.36 -31.40 14.49
C ARG A 347 -25.64 -30.33 15.56
N LEU A 348 -25.06 -29.16 15.44
CA LEU A 348 -25.32 -28.01 16.31
C LEU A 348 -26.54 -27.18 15.87
N GLY A 349 -27.15 -27.50 14.71
CA GLY A 349 -28.33 -26.80 14.18
C GLY A 349 -28.02 -25.68 13.19
N LEU A 350 -26.83 -25.68 12.58
CA LEU A 350 -26.45 -24.74 11.50
C LEU A 350 -26.81 -25.23 10.10
#